data_b25b29b1232acfd1640726f8a4fe372f
#
_entry.id   b25b29b1232acfd1640726f8a4fe372f
#
_cell.length_a   1.000
_cell.length_b   1.000
_cell.length_c   1.000
_cell.angle_alpha   90.00
_cell.angle_beta   90.00
_cell.angle_gamma   90.00
#
_symmetry.space_group_name_H-M   'P 1'
#
loop_
_entity.id
_entity.type
_entity.pdbx_description
1 polymer ?
#
loop_
_entity_poly.entity_id
_entity_poly.type
_entity_poly.pdbx_seq_one_letter_code
_entity_poly.pdbx_strand_id
1 'polypeptide(L)'
;MSTSHEHGIPPQADEMKESAEVTAAKAAKHSRRAFLFKLSLALNGAVGAVIAVPILGYLLGPALKKNASYNSWVSLGSISEFPEGETRLVDYRNPTTTVTDGMTGNAACWVRHVAGKQFQVFAINCAHLGCPVRWFPQSRLFLCPCHGGAYYEDGSRASGPPERGLFEYNYTVAGNHLLIEAGSLPTLSTEACNRKKPLIQIEPQAPEGEVAEDGRSARSS
;
A
#
# COMPACT_ATOMS: atom_id res chain seq x y z
N MET A 1 -16.68 1.53 100.32
CA MET A 1 -16.69 1.13 98.93
C MET A 1 -18.13 1.36 98.42
N SER A 2 -18.34 2.50 97.78
CA SER A 2 -19.67 2.91 97.31
C SER A 2 -19.60 2.93 95.79
N THR A 3 -20.31 2.00 95.10
CA THR A 3 -20.42 1.92 93.66
C THR A 3 -21.67 2.68 93.27
N SER A 4 -21.49 3.86 92.67
CA SER A 4 -22.55 4.65 92.06
C SER A 4 -22.95 4.01 90.76
N HIS A 5 -24.15 3.43 90.67
CA HIS A 5 -24.77 3.02 89.46
C HIS A 5 -25.39 4.27 88.79
N GLU A 6 -24.76 4.70 87.69
CA GLU A 6 -25.27 5.74 86.85
C GLU A 6 -26.38 5.12 85.98
N HIS A 7 -27.65 5.45 86.28
CA HIS A 7 -28.79 5.09 85.41
C HIS A 7 -28.80 6.03 84.23
N GLY A 8 -28.32 5.53 83.10
CA GLY A 8 -28.52 6.21 81.80
C GLY A 8 -30.00 6.27 81.47
N ILE A 9 -30.51 7.46 81.33
CA ILE A 9 -31.89 7.71 80.86
C ILE A 9 -31.97 7.22 79.39
N PRO A 10 -32.94 6.34 79.05
CA PRO A 10 -33.09 5.91 77.64
C PRO A 10 -33.48 7.12 76.80
N PRO A 11 -32.94 7.22 75.57
CA PRO A 11 -33.23 8.34 74.66
C PRO A 11 -34.74 8.39 74.37
N GLN A 12 -35.29 9.61 74.38
CA GLN A 12 -36.72 9.82 74.14
C GLN A 12 -37.10 9.43 72.72
N ALA A 13 -38.33 8.91 72.54
CA ALA A 13 -38.80 8.42 71.23
C ALA A 13 -38.70 9.46 70.10
N ASP A 14 -38.75 10.75 70.44
CA ASP A 14 -38.58 11.84 69.48
C ASP A 14 -37.17 12.03 68.97
N GLU A 15 -36.16 11.87 69.84
CA GLU A 15 -34.76 11.90 69.43
C GLU A 15 -34.41 10.70 68.50
N MET A 16 -35.02 9.55 68.79
CA MET A 16 -34.84 8.38 67.92
C MET A 16 -35.52 8.58 66.53
N LYS A 17 -36.69 9.24 66.44
CA LYS A 17 -37.33 9.56 65.18
C LYS A 17 -36.55 10.59 64.40
N GLU A 18 -36.07 11.65 65.01
CA GLU A 18 -35.28 12.69 64.38
C GLU A 18 -33.93 12.13 63.85
N SER A 19 -33.27 11.29 64.59
CA SER A 19 -32.04 10.63 64.14
C SER A 19 -32.30 9.68 62.96
N ALA A 20 -33.42 8.96 62.95
CA ALA A 20 -33.80 8.07 61.86
C ALA A 20 -34.15 8.85 60.59
N GLU A 21 -34.87 9.97 60.70
CA GLU A 21 -35.19 10.83 59.55
C GLU A 21 -33.96 11.50 58.94
N VAL A 22 -33.05 12.01 59.77
CA VAL A 22 -31.80 12.57 59.33
C VAL A 22 -30.94 11.53 58.62
N THR A 23 -30.88 10.30 59.15
CA THR A 23 -30.14 9.18 58.55
C THR A 23 -30.78 8.76 57.21
N ALA A 24 -32.10 8.67 57.15
CA ALA A 24 -32.83 8.34 55.90
C ALA A 24 -32.66 9.43 54.85
N ALA A 25 -32.74 10.70 55.20
CA ALA A 25 -32.52 11.83 54.28
C ALA A 25 -31.07 11.85 53.75
N LYS A 26 -30.07 11.55 54.61
CA LYS A 26 -28.65 11.45 54.20
C LYS A 26 -28.40 10.26 53.30
N ALA A 27 -29.03 9.12 53.53
CA ALA A 27 -28.98 7.94 52.71
C ALA A 27 -29.64 8.18 51.32
N ALA A 28 -30.79 8.84 51.29
CA ALA A 28 -31.49 9.20 50.05
C ALA A 28 -30.65 10.19 49.19
N LYS A 29 -30.04 11.18 49.81
CA LYS A 29 -29.16 12.14 49.14
C LYS A 29 -27.89 11.47 48.61
N HIS A 30 -27.33 10.52 49.31
CA HIS A 30 -26.19 9.74 48.87
C HIS A 30 -26.52 8.81 47.68
N SER A 31 -27.70 8.21 47.72
CA SER A 31 -28.20 7.37 46.61
C SER A 31 -28.39 8.15 45.30
N ARG A 32 -29.03 9.33 45.35
CA ARG A 32 -29.23 10.18 44.16
C ARG A 32 -27.91 10.67 43.59
N ARG A 33 -26.98 11.10 44.40
CA ARG A 33 -25.66 11.54 43.97
C ARG A 33 -24.88 10.39 43.33
N ALA A 34 -24.91 9.23 43.95
CA ALA A 34 -24.24 8.04 43.40
C ALA A 34 -24.88 7.59 42.08
N PHE A 35 -26.20 7.68 41.94
CA PHE A 35 -26.89 7.37 40.69
C PHE A 35 -26.47 8.34 39.56
N LEU A 36 -26.53 9.65 39.82
CA LEU A 36 -26.16 10.66 38.83
C LEU A 36 -24.71 10.55 38.42
N PHE A 37 -23.82 10.24 39.37
CA PHE A 37 -22.41 10.00 39.07
C PHE A 37 -22.20 8.79 38.15
N LYS A 38 -22.87 7.66 38.46
CA LYS A 38 -22.79 6.45 37.61
C LYS A 38 -23.42 6.69 36.23
N LEU A 39 -24.54 7.40 36.16
CA LEU A 39 -25.18 7.76 34.90
C LEU A 39 -24.25 8.66 34.05
N SER A 40 -23.67 9.68 34.66
CA SER A 40 -22.71 10.56 33.98
C SER A 40 -21.48 9.77 33.48
N LEU A 41 -20.96 8.87 34.29
CA LEU A 41 -19.84 8.02 33.90
C LEU A 41 -20.17 7.09 32.72
N ALA A 42 -21.38 6.48 32.77
CA ALA A 42 -21.87 5.63 31.68
C ALA A 42 -22.06 6.42 30.37
N LEU A 43 -22.69 7.59 30.46
CA LEU A 43 -22.92 8.44 29.29
C LEU A 43 -21.60 8.94 28.67
N ASN A 44 -20.69 9.45 29.50
CA ASN A 44 -19.37 9.88 29.02
C ASN A 44 -18.56 8.71 28.48
N GLY A 45 -18.64 7.54 29.10
CA GLY A 45 -18.01 6.31 28.60
C GLY A 45 -18.56 5.88 27.24
N ALA A 46 -19.87 5.95 27.05
CA ALA A 46 -20.51 5.64 25.77
C ALA A 46 -20.06 6.62 24.66
N VAL A 47 -20.08 7.92 24.94
CA VAL A 47 -19.58 8.95 23.98
C VAL A 47 -18.10 8.73 23.67
N GLY A 48 -17.29 8.48 24.71
CA GLY A 48 -15.88 8.19 24.54
C GLY A 48 -15.64 6.93 23.67
N ALA A 49 -16.42 5.89 23.86
CA ALA A 49 -16.30 4.66 23.06
C ALA A 49 -16.67 4.89 21.58
N VAL A 50 -17.74 5.63 21.30
CA VAL A 50 -18.16 5.96 19.93
C VAL A 50 -17.07 6.71 19.17
N ILE A 51 -16.30 7.55 19.85
CA ILE A 51 -15.20 8.31 19.25
C ILE A 51 -13.91 7.46 19.22
N ALA A 52 -13.58 6.77 20.31
CA ALA A 52 -12.30 6.07 20.44
C ALA A 52 -12.21 4.82 19.56
N VAL A 53 -13.32 4.06 19.39
CA VAL A 53 -13.32 2.82 18.61
C VAL A 53 -12.91 3.04 17.15
N PRO A 54 -13.49 3.98 16.38
CA PRO A 54 -13.07 4.22 15.01
C PRO A 54 -11.65 4.79 14.93
N ILE A 55 -11.25 5.66 15.85
CA ILE A 55 -9.89 6.22 15.89
C ILE A 55 -8.86 5.12 16.14
N LEU A 56 -9.08 4.31 17.17
CA LEU A 56 -8.18 3.18 17.47
C LEU A 56 -8.19 2.14 16.35
N GLY A 57 -9.35 1.86 15.77
CA GLY A 57 -9.47 0.98 14.61
C GLY A 57 -8.66 1.48 13.41
N TYR A 58 -8.69 2.78 13.13
CA TYR A 58 -7.88 3.39 12.08
C TYR A 58 -6.38 3.33 12.38
N LEU A 59 -5.97 3.67 13.59
CA LEU A 59 -4.56 3.69 13.98
C LEU A 59 -3.95 2.28 14.09
N LEU A 60 -4.69 1.33 14.64
CA LEU A 60 -4.21 -0.04 14.86
C LEU A 60 -4.50 -0.97 13.68
N GLY A 61 -5.45 -0.61 12.82
CA GLY A 61 -5.85 -1.42 11.67
C GLY A 61 -4.70 -1.88 10.78
N PRO A 62 -3.76 -1.01 10.37
CA PRO A 62 -2.60 -1.41 9.58
C PRO A 62 -1.67 -2.40 10.27
N ALA A 63 -1.50 -2.26 11.61
CA ALA A 63 -0.66 -3.16 12.40
C ALA A 63 -1.31 -4.52 12.66
N LEU A 64 -2.64 -4.57 12.75
CA LEU A 64 -3.41 -5.79 12.97
C LEU A 64 -3.75 -6.55 11.69
N LYS A 65 -3.80 -5.86 10.55
CA LYS A 65 -3.90 -6.52 9.26
C LYS A 65 -2.57 -7.19 8.98
N LYS A 66 -2.52 -8.51 9.13
CA LYS A 66 -1.46 -9.31 8.49
C LYS A 66 -1.41 -8.85 7.04
N ASN A 67 -0.21 -8.52 6.54
CA ASN A 67 0.03 -8.17 5.14
C ASN A 67 -0.60 -9.27 4.28
N ALA A 68 -1.88 -9.13 3.99
CA ALA A 68 -2.48 -9.88 2.91
C ALA A 68 -1.70 -9.44 1.68
N SER A 69 -0.96 -10.35 1.08
CA SER A 69 -0.36 -10.09 -0.22
C SER A 69 -1.53 -9.77 -1.14
N TYR A 70 -1.73 -8.50 -1.42
CA TYR A 70 -2.76 -8.06 -2.37
C TYR A 70 -2.38 -8.44 -3.81
N ASN A 71 -1.18 -8.99 -3.99
CA ASN A 71 -0.68 -9.39 -5.28
C ASN A 71 -1.37 -10.67 -5.73
N SER A 72 -1.91 -10.63 -6.92
CA SER A 72 -2.46 -11.79 -7.62
C SER A 72 -2.02 -11.78 -9.08
N TRP A 73 -1.98 -12.96 -9.69
CA TRP A 73 -1.62 -13.11 -11.08
C TRP A 73 -2.80 -12.69 -11.97
N VAL A 74 -2.57 -11.71 -12.83
CA VAL A 74 -3.55 -11.18 -13.76
C VAL A 74 -3.05 -11.45 -15.18
N SER A 75 -3.91 -11.99 -16.04
CA SER A 75 -3.61 -12.22 -17.44
C SER A 75 -3.69 -10.91 -18.22
N LEU A 76 -2.65 -10.61 -18.98
CA LEU A 76 -2.61 -9.48 -19.92
C LEU A 76 -3.06 -9.85 -21.32
N GLY A 77 -3.21 -11.15 -21.62
CA GLY A 77 -3.63 -11.63 -22.93
C GLY A 77 -2.78 -12.79 -23.44
N SER A 78 -3.02 -13.19 -24.68
CA SER A 78 -2.24 -14.25 -25.34
C SER A 78 -0.89 -13.70 -25.81
N ILE A 79 0.16 -14.54 -25.73
CA ILE A 79 1.49 -14.19 -26.26
C ILE A 79 1.41 -13.77 -27.74
N SER A 80 0.52 -14.38 -28.52
CA SER A 80 0.33 -14.05 -29.93
C SER A 80 -0.14 -12.61 -30.19
N GLU A 81 -0.68 -11.93 -29.17
CA GLU A 81 -1.08 -10.52 -29.25
C GLU A 81 0.11 -9.56 -29.12
N PHE A 82 1.28 -10.07 -28.76
CA PHE A 82 2.49 -9.29 -28.56
C PHE A 82 3.55 -9.69 -29.59
N PRO A 83 3.64 -9.01 -30.74
CA PRO A 83 4.72 -9.26 -31.71
C PRO A 83 6.12 -9.01 -31.10
N GLU A 84 7.09 -9.81 -31.51
CA GLU A 84 8.49 -9.64 -31.06
C GLU A 84 9.05 -8.28 -31.45
N GLY A 85 9.81 -7.69 -30.55
CA GLY A 85 10.42 -6.37 -30.72
C GLY A 85 9.45 -5.20 -30.52
N GLU A 86 8.17 -5.44 -30.30
CA GLU A 86 7.18 -4.38 -30.06
C GLU A 86 6.97 -4.09 -28.56
N THR A 87 6.63 -2.82 -28.32
CA THR A 87 6.20 -2.33 -27.00
C THR A 87 4.77 -1.83 -27.11
N ARG A 88 3.87 -2.38 -26.29
CA ARG A 88 2.43 -2.08 -26.29
C ARG A 88 1.93 -1.67 -24.93
N LEU A 89 0.98 -0.73 -24.90
CA LEU A 89 0.22 -0.40 -23.70
C LEU A 89 -0.91 -1.43 -23.56
N VAL A 90 -1.04 -1.97 -22.37
CA VAL A 90 -2.09 -2.96 -22.02
C VAL A 90 -2.81 -2.48 -20.78
N ASP A 91 -4.12 -2.43 -20.88
CA ASP A 91 -5.00 -2.15 -19.75
C ASP A 91 -5.39 -3.44 -19.05
N TYR A 92 -5.43 -3.41 -17.74
CA TYR A 92 -5.90 -4.52 -16.94
C TYR A 92 -6.70 -4.02 -15.73
N ARG A 93 -7.58 -4.85 -15.22
CA ARG A 93 -8.30 -4.53 -13.97
C ARG A 93 -7.46 -4.91 -12.79
N ASN A 94 -7.22 -3.95 -11.90
CA ASN A 94 -6.48 -4.23 -10.66
C ASN A 94 -7.31 -5.17 -9.78
N PRO A 95 -6.76 -6.33 -9.36
CA PRO A 95 -7.48 -7.35 -8.61
C PRO A 95 -7.92 -6.90 -7.21
N THR A 96 -7.34 -5.84 -6.68
CA THR A 96 -7.70 -5.30 -5.35
C THR A 96 -8.89 -4.36 -5.38
N THR A 97 -9.43 -4.05 -6.58
CA THR A 97 -10.53 -3.12 -6.74
C THR A 97 -11.89 -3.77 -6.50
N THR A 98 -12.83 -2.95 -6.03
CA THR A 98 -14.22 -3.32 -5.78
C THR A 98 -15.13 -2.88 -6.94
N VAL A 99 -16.38 -3.31 -6.91
CA VAL A 99 -17.39 -2.89 -7.89
C VAL A 99 -17.63 -1.37 -7.85
N THR A 100 -17.43 -0.76 -6.69
CA THR A 100 -17.64 0.68 -6.46
C THR A 100 -16.56 1.55 -7.07
N ASP A 101 -15.39 0.99 -7.38
CA ASP A 101 -14.27 1.75 -7.95
C ASP A 101 -14.46 2.11 -9.43
N GLY A 102 -15.43 1.49 -10.11
CA GLY A 102 -15.76 1.81 -11.49
C GLY A 102 -14.55 1.76 -12.43
N MET A 103 -14.38 2.81 -13.23
CA MET A 103 -13.26 2.95 -14.18
C MET A 103 -11.90 3.19 -13.52
N THR A 104 -11.88 3.70 -12.28
CA THR A 104 -10.62 3.93 -11.54
C THR A 104 -9.94 2.63 -11.12
N GLY A 105 -10.67 1.52 -11.17
CA GLY A 105 -10.13 0.18 -10.96
C GLY A 105 -9.26 -0.35 -12.10
N ASN A 106 -9.26 0.31 -13.25
CA ASN A 106 -8.40 -0.06 -14.37
C ASN A 106 -7.01 0.54 -14.19
N ALA A 107 -5.99 -0.27 -14.45
CA ALA A 107 -4.59 0.10 -14.47
C ALA A 107 -4.00 -0.26 -15.83
N ALA A 108 -2.87 0.34 -16.16
CA ALA A 108 -2.17 0.06 -17.42
C ALA A 108 -0.70 -0.26 -17.14
N CYS A 109 -0.11 -1.05 -18.04
CA CYS A 109 1.31 -1.34 -18.05
C CYS A 109 1.84 -1.35 -19.49
N TRP A 110 3.14 -1.14 -19.64
CA TRP A 110 3.84 -1.29 -20.89
C TRP A 110 4.41 -2.70 -20.98
N VAL A 111 4.04 -3.43 -22.01
CA VAL A 111 4.55 -4.78 -22.30
C VAL A 111 5.49 -4.68 -23.49
N ARG A 112 6.75 -5.04 -23.30
CA ARG A 112 7.76 -5.20 -24.33
C ARG A 112 8.01 -6.70 -24.54
N HIS A 113 7.79 -7.19 -25.75
CA HIS A 113 8.17 -8.53 -26.13
C HIS A 113 9.63 -8.50 -26.67
N VAL A 114 10.54 -9.12 -25.94
CA VAL A 114 11.94 -9.13 -26.33
C VAL A 114 12.21 -10.21 -27.38
N ALA A 115 11.97 -11.47 -27.04
CA ALA A 115 12.08 -12.62 -27.96
C ALA A 115 11.43 -13.87 -27.32
N GLY A 116 10.75 -14.68 -28.11
CA GLY A 116 10.21 -15.97 -27.68
C GLY A 116 9.27 -15.87 -26.49
N LYS A 117 9.72 -16.28 -25.28
CA LYS A 117 8.96 -16.14 -24.02
C LYS A 117 9.54 -15.08 -23.07
N GLN A 118 10.41 -14.23 -23.57
CA GLN A 118 11.03 -13.18 -22.79
C GLN A 118 10.28 -11.87 -22.95
N PHE A 119 9.77 -11.36 -21.83
CA PHE A 119 9.03 -10.11 -21.79
C PHE A 119 9.68 -9.17 -20.77
N GLN A 120 9.44 -7.90 -20.94
CA GLN A 120 9.63 -6.87 -19.92
C GLN A 120 8.30 -6.16 -19.73
N VAL A 121 7.84 -6.04 -18.50
CA VAL A 121 6.56 -5.40 -18.21
C VAL A 121 6.80 -4.26 -17.24
N PHE A 122 6.62 -3.04 -17.74
CA PHE A 122 6.89 -1.83 -16.98
C PHE A 122 5.60 -1.21 -16.44
N ALA A 123 5.68 -0.70 -15.22
CA ALA A 123 4.65 0.18 -14.70
C ALA A 123 4.57 1.46 -15.55
N ILE A 124 3.38 1.97 -15.73
CA ILE A 124 3.17 3.22 -16.46
C ILE A 124 3.79 4.43 -15.75
N ASN A 125 4.11 4.30 -14.48
CA ASN A 125 4.56 5.39 -13.60
C ASN A 125 6.02 5.75 -13.81
N CYS A 126 6.28 7.04 -14.04
CA CYS A 126 7.62 7.60 -14.02
C CYS A 126 8.28 7.43 -12.64
N ALA A 127 9.53 6.99 -12.62
CA ALA A 127 10.29 6.78 -11.38
C ALA A 127 10.68 8.08 -10.64
N HIS A 128 10.32 9.24 -11.18
CA HIS A 128 10.49 10.54 -10.50
C HIS A 128 9.35 10.80 -9.51
N LEU A 129 8.15 11.13 -10.01
CA LEU A 129 6.98 11.49 -9.22
C LEU A 129 5.68 10.79 -9.68
N GLY A 130 5.80 9.66 -10.40
CA GLY A 130 4.67 8.82 -10.73
C GLY A 130 3.82 9.26 -11.93
N CYS A 131 4.19 10.29 -12.68
CA CYS A 131 3.46 10.68 -13.90
C CYS A 131 3.48 9.55 -14.93
N PRO A 132 2.41 9.34 -15.71
CA PRO A 132 2.39 8.31 -16.74
C PRO A 132 3.39 8.59 -17.86
N VAL A 133 4.24 7.62 -18.16
CA VAL A 133 5.18 7.69 -19.29
C VAL A 133 4.49 7.26 -20.58
N ARG A 134 4.99 7.77 -21.72
CA ARG A 134 4.52 7.42 -23.05
C ARG A 134 5.65 6.80 -23.86
N TRP A 135 5.33 5.76 -24.63
CA TRP A 135 6.24 5.14 -25.56
C TRP A 135 6.26 5.85 -26.91
N PHE A 136 7.45 6.09 -27.43
CA PHE A 136 7.70 6.70 -28.74
C PHE A 136 8.51 5.72 -29.61
N PRO A 137 7.85 4.98 -30.51
CA PRO A 137 8.51 3.92 -31.29
C PRO A 137 9.65 4.45 -32.15
N GLN A 138 9.54 5.67 -32.70
CA GLN A 138 10.53 6.26 -33.60
C GLN A 138 11.88 6.53 -32.91
N SER A 139 11.83 6.94 -31.65
CA SER A 139 13.02 7.22 -30.85
C SER A 139 13.41 6.03 -29.95
N ARG A 140 12.56 5.00 -29.85
CA ARG A 140 12.70 3.87 -28.92
C ARG A 140 12.89 4.33 -27.48
N LEU A 141 12.12 5.34 -27.07
CA LEU A 141 12.18 5.93 -25.73
C LEU A 141 10.80 5.98 -25.08
N PHE A 142 10.79 5.77 -23.78
CA PHE A 142 9.68 6.20 -22.94
C PHE A 142 9.96 7.63 -22.46
N LEU A 143 9.00 8.52 -22.60
CA LEU A 143 9.11 9.91 -22.18
C LEU A 143 8.04 10.25 -21.16
N CYS A 144 8.46 10.95 -20.10
CA CYS A 144 7.56 11.51 -19.10
C CYS A 144 7.29 12.98 -19.44
N PRO A 145 6.02 13.37 -19.71
CA PRO A 145 5.70 14.74 -20.11
C PRO A 145 5.78 15.77 -18.98
N CYS A 146 5.83 15.31 -17.70
CA CYS A 146 5.76 16.23 -16.58
C CYS A 146 7.06 17.03 -16.39
N HIS A 147 8.22 16.36 -16.40
CA HIS A 147 9.51 17.00 -16.12
C HIS A 147 10.64 16.49 -17.05
N GLY A 148 10.27 15.90 -18.20
CA GLY A 148 11.24 15.48 -19.20
C GLY A 148 12.09 14.25 -18.83
N GLY A 149 11.60 13.39 -17.93
CA GLY A 149 12.23 12.09 -17.68
C GLY A 149 12.20 11.24 -18.92
N ALA A 150 13.34 10.63 -19.31
CA ALA A 150 13.44 9.73 -20.45
C ALA A 150 14.04 8.40 -20.04
N TYR A 151 13.55 7.33 -20.70
CA TYR A 151 14.03 5.96 -20.47
C TYR A 151 14.19 5.26 -21.80
N TYR A 152 15.19 4.40 -21.89
CA TYR A 152 15.37 3.53 -23.04
C TYR A 152 14.26 2.47 -23.13
N GLU A 153 14.23 1.74 -24.22
CA GLU A 153 13.23 0.69 -24.46
C GLU A 153 13.27 -0.45 -23.46
N ASP A 154 14.42 -0.70 -22.84
CA ASP A 154 14.63 -1.69 -21.78
C ASP A 154 14.22 -1.17 -20.38
N GLY A 155 13.63 0.02 -20.33
CA GLY A 155 13.24 0.67 -19.09
C GLY A 155 14.36 1.34 -18.33
N SER A 156 15.62 1.23 -18.75
CA SER A 156 16.74 1.91 -18.09
C SER A 156 16.66 3.42 -18.26
N ARG A 157 17.20 4.16 -17.30
CA ARG A 157 17.21 5.62 -17.31
C ARG A 157 18.08 6.16 -18.45
N ALA A 158 17.53 7.02 -19.29
CA ALA A 158 18.27 7.73 -20.33
C ALA A 158 18.65 9.15 -19.89
N SER A 159 17.70 9.94 -19.40
CA SER A 159 17.96 11.33 -18.99
C SER A 159 16.85 11.90 -18.11
N GLY A 160 17.07 13.12 -17.61
CA GLY A 160 16.09 13.87 -16.84
C GLY A 160 16.16 13.63 -15.33
N PRO A 161 15.13 14.09 -14.57
CA PRO A 161 15.11 14.05 -13.12
C PRO A 161 15.05 12.66 -12.47
N PRO A 162 14.48 11.60 -13.09
CA PRO A 162 14.46 10.28 -12.47
C PRO A 162 15.85 9.81 -12.09
N GLU A 163 16.03 9.20 -10.93
CA GLU A 163 17.31 8.67 -10.47
C GLU A 163 17.54 7.22 -10.90
N ARG A 164 16.53 6.57 -11.48
CA ARG A 164 16.49 5.14 -11.82
C ARG A 164 15.65 4.86 -13.05
N GLY A 165 15.67 3.61 -13.52
CA GLY A 165 14.81 3.09 -14.57
C GLY A 165 13.34 2.97 -14.16
N LEU A 166 12.48 2.59 -15.10
CA LEU A 166 11.08 2.28 -14.87
C LEU A 166 10.94 1.11 -13.91
N PHE A 167 9.85 1.09 -13.15
CA PHE A 167 9.51 -0.02 -12.28
C PHE A 167 8.99 -1.19 -13.13
N GLU A 168 9.47 -2.40 -12.85
CA GLU A 168 9.06 -3.62 -13.53
C GLU A 168 8.09 -4.44 -12.70
N TYR A 169 7.10 -5.06 -13.37
CA TYR A 169 6.28 -6.11 -12.81
C TYR A 169 6.97 -7.46 -12.91
N ASN A 170 6.75 -8.30 -11.90
CA ASN A 170 7.01 -9.72 -12.07
C ASN A 170 6.03 -10.29 -13.08
N TYR A 171 6.51 -11.08 -14.02
CA TYR A 171 5.67 -11.75 -14.99
C TYR A 171 5.95 -13.25 -15.02
N THR A 172 5.01 -14.00 -15.53
CA THR A 172 5.14 -15.42 -15.85
C THR A 172 4.35 -15.73 -17.12
N VAL A 173 4.78 -16.77 -17.81
CA VAL A 173 4.07 -17.28 -18.99
C VAL A 173 3.46 -18.63 -18.59
N ALA A 174 2.12 -18.67 -18.55
CA ALA A 174 1.37 -19.89 -18.28
C ALA A 174 0.61 -20.33 -19.52
N GLY A 175 1.02 -21.46 -20.09
CA GLY A 175 0.51 -21.90 -21.40
C GLY A 175 0.84 -20.88 -22.50
N ASN A 176 -0.17 -20.26 -23.05
CA ASN A 176 -0.07 -19.22 -24.09
C ASN A 176 -0.44 -17.82 -23.57
N HIS A 177 -0.52 -17.62 -22.26
CA HIS A 177 -0.89 -16.34 -21.67
C HIS A 177 0.26 -15.70 -20.90
N LEU A 178 0.41 -14.39 -21.09
CA LEU A 178 1.30 -13.54 -20.29
C LEU A 178 0.55 -13.09 -19.04
N LEU A 179 1.09 -13.38 -17.86
CA LEU A 179 0.53 -12.97 -16.59
C LEU A 179 1.51 -12.08 -15.85
N ILE A 180 0.98 -11.11 -15.12
CA ILE A 180 1.74 -10.25 -14.21
C ILE A 180 1.27 -10.43 -12.78
N GLU A 181 2.18 -10.24 -11.85
CA GLU A 181 1.86 -10.12 -10.43
C GLU A 181 1.37 -8.69 -10.16
N ALA A 182 0.05 -8.51 -10.17
CA ALA A 182 -0.62 -7.23 -9.98
C ALA A 182 -1.29 -7.17 -8.59
N GLY A 183 -1.81 -5.98 -8.23
CA GLY A 183 -2.47 -5.71 -6.95
C GLY A 183 -1.92 -4.44 -6.32
N SER A 184 -0.61 -4.29 -6.24
CA SER A 184 0.06 -3.04 -5.95
C SER A 184 0.91 -2.62 -7.14
N LEU A 185 0.99 -1.32 -7.41
CA LEU A 185 1.93 -0.80 -8.40
C LEU A 185 3.36 -1.03 -7.90
N PRO A 186 4.29 -1.48 -8.75
CA PRO A 186 5.69 -1.57 -8.38
C PRO A 186 6.24 -0.21 -7.98
N THR A 187 6.86 -0.14 -6.82
CA THR A 187 7.46 1.06 -6.25
C THR A 187 8.78 0.70 -5.56
N LEU A 188 9.48 1.70 -5.04
CA LEU A 188 10.72 1.47 -4.27
C LEU A 188 10.53 0.47 -3.12
N SER A 189 9.37 0.47 -2.47
CA SER A 189 9.08 -0.45 -1.36
C SER A 189 8.84 -1.88 -1.82
N THR A 190 8.34 -2.09 -3.03
CA THR A 190 8.09 -3.43 -3.60
C THR A 190 9.32 -4.03 -4.27
N GLU A 191 10.23 -3.21 -4.77
CA GLU A 191 11.48 -3.67 -5.37
C GLU A 191 12.40 -4.44 -4.42
N ALA A 192 12.37 -4.13 -3.14
CA ALA A 192 13.14 -4.87 -2.14
C ALA A 192 12.73 -6.35 -2.07
N CYS A 193 11.48 -6.68 -2.41
CA CYS A 193 10.99 -8.05 -2.51
C CYS A 193 11.41 -8.74 -3.81
N ASN A 194 11.65 -8.00 -4.88
CA ASN A 194 11.93 -8.52 -6.22
C ASN A 194 13.42 -8.80 -6.48
N ARG A 195 14.34 -8.37 -5.61
CA ARG A 195 15.78 -8.62 -5.76
C ARG A 195 16.19 -10.10 -5.70
N LYS A 196 15.26 -11.02 -5.52
CA LYS A 196 15.54 -12.46 -5.57
C LYS A 196 15.47 -13.06 -6.98
N LYS A 197 15.17 -12.26 -8.01
CA LYS A 197 15.27 -12.72 -9.38
C LYS A 197 16.75 -12.75 -9.77
N PRO A 198 17.31 -13.89 -10.20
CA PRO A 198 18.66 -13.88 -10.75
C PRO A 198 18.66 -12.92 -11.92
N LEU A 199 19.54 -11.92 -11.87
CA LEU A 199 19.86 -11.08 -13.00
C LEU A 199 20.28 -12.05 -14.11
N ILE A 200 19.45 -12.24 -15.13
CA ILE A 200 19.93 -12.78 -16.38
C ILE A 200 20.93 -11.73 -16.86
N GLN A 201 22.20 -12.03 -16.69
CA GLN A 201 23.26 -11.20 -17.22
C GLN A 201 23.04 -11.18 -18.73
N ILE A 202 22.53 -10.06 -19.23
CA ILE A 202 22.63 -9.74 -20.64
C ILE A 202 24.11 -9.43 -20.82
N GLU A 203 24.84 -10.42 -21.30
CA GLU A 203 26.21 -10.24 -21.73
C GLU A 203 26.20 -9.14 -22.79
N PRO A 204 26.95 -8.04 -22.63
CA PRO A 204 26.98 -6.99 -23.63
C PRO A 204 27.47 -7.61 -24.92
N GLN A 205 26.64 -7.67 -25.94
CA GLN A 205 27.07 -8.01 -27.30
C GLN A 205 28.09 -6.94 -27.70
N ALA A 206 29.33 -7.37 -27.85
CA ALA A 206 30.37 -6.55 -28.42
C ALA A 206 29.91 -6.06 -29.81
N PRO A 207 30.19 -4.79 -30.18
CA PRO A 207 29.85 -4.29 -31.50
C PRO A 207 30.58 -5.13 -32.55
N GLU A 208 29.82 -5.91 -33.33
CA GLU A 208 30.33 -6.50 -34.56
C GLU A 208 30.55 -5.36 -35.54
N GLY A 209 31.81 -5.11 -35.86
CA GLY A 209 32.17 -4.15 -36.91
C GLY A 209 33.51 -3.51 -36.80
N GLU A 210 34.55 -4.28 -36.50
CA GLU A 210 35.89 -3.84 -36.85
C GLU A 210 36.18 -4.29 -38.27
N VAL A 211 35.98 -3.38 -39.22
CA VAL A 211 36.34 -3.55 -40.61
C VAL A 211 37.87 -3.62 -40.68
N ALA A 212 38.41 -4.81 -40.98
CA ALA A 212 39.83 -4.99 -41.28
C ALA A 212 40.21 -4.10 -42.47
N GLU A 213 41.02 -3.08 -42.21
CA GLU A 213 41.71 -2.34 -43.25
C GLU A 213 42.72 -3.28 -43.92
N ASP A 214 42.39 -3.69 -45.15
CA ASP A 214 43.27 -4.42 -46.02
C ASP A 214 44.44 -3.51 -46.47
N GLY A 215 45.62 -3.80 -45.91
CA GLY A 215 46.84 -3.15 -46.26
C GLY A 215 47.28 -3.50 -47.66
N ARG A 216 46.92 -2.71 -48.65
CA ARG A 216 47.52 -2.77 -49.98
C ARG A 216 48.79 -1.97 -50.03
N SER A 217 49.87 -2.69 -49.83
CA SER A 217 51.23 -2.25 -50.16
C SER A 217 51.35 -1.88 -51.63
N ALA A 218 51.67 -0.62 -51.91
CA ALA A 218 52.09 -0.15 -53.19
C ALA A 218 53.56 -0.62 -53.44
N ARG A 219 53.80 -1.44 -54.46
CA ARG A 219 55.09 -1.64 -55.05
C ARG A 219 55.28 -0.70 -56.24
N SER A 220 56.26 0.14 -56.09
CA SER A 220 56.82 0.95 -57.15
C SER A 220 57.68 0.08 -58.10
N SER A 221 57.54 0.30 -59.37
CA SER A 221 58.60 0.24 -60.41
C SER A 221 58.28 1.20 -61.51
#